data_e2093b5be6b5867306d5cdc6fb73c31e
#
_entry.id   e2093b5be6b5867306d5cdc6fb73c31e
#
_cell.length_a   1.000
_cell.length_b   1.000
_cell.length_c   1.000
_cell.angle_alpha   90.00
_cell.angle_beta   90.00
_cell.angle_gamma   90.00
#
_symmetry.space_group_name_H-M   'P 1'
#
loop_
_entity.id
_entity.type
_entity.pdbx_description
1 polymer ?
#
loop_
_entity_poly.entity_id
_entity_poly.type
_entity_poly.pdbx_seq_one_letter_code
_entity_poly.pdbx_strand_id
1 'polypeptide(L)'
;MRLTLAGSLVLIWSAMQLKSQVLDIWRDKKNYVPFLAYAILGIFSVQYFFYLCVEYSNAATATILQFISPVFILFYNRLVYQKRASKSSIFYVLVAMLGVCLMATKGDLSQLSMTPLALVTGLLSAMGVMFNVILPQPFAKRYGFVPTVGWGMILAGLFSNVLSPVYQLSFTPDIWSILICLIIAFFGTAFAFFISMKAVSLVSPLVVSVISASEPLSSA
;
A
#
# COMPACT_ATOMS: atom_id res chain seq x y z
N MET A 1 -8.01 13.08 -0.20
CA MET A 1 -9.31 12.81 0.42
C MET A 1 -9.50 11.34 0.83
N ARG A 2 -9.42 10.36 -0.07
CA ARG A 2 -9.73 8.94 0.24
C ARG A 2 -8.97 8.40 1.47
N LEU A 3 -7.65 8.64 1.57
CA LEU A 3 -6.81 8.14 2.67
C LEU A 3 -7.16 8.81 4.02
N THR A 4 -7.43 10.10 4.04
CA THR A 4 -7.81 10.80 5.27
C THR A 4 -9.17 10.33 5.77
N LEU A 5 -10.16 10.18 4.88
CA LEU A 5 -11.48 9.65 5.22
C LEU A 5 -11.38 8.20 5.73
N ALA A 6 -10.67 7.33 5.01
CA ALA A 6 -10.47 5.95 5.42
C ALA A 6 -9.75 5.85 6.78
N GLY A 7 -8.67 6.62 6.96
CA GLY A 7 -7.94 6.67 8.22
C GLY A 7 -8.78 7.17 9.40
N SER A 8 -9.61 8.19 9.16
CA SER A 8 -10.54 8.71 10.19
C SER A 8 -11.57 7.66 10.60
N LEU A 9 -12.17 6.94 9.63
CA LEU A 9 -13.13 5.87 9.92
C LEU A 9 -12.48 4.73 10.72
N VAL A 10 -11.25 4.32 10.33
CA VAL A 10 -10.48 3.30 11.05
C VAL A 10 -10.16 3.75 12.47
N LEU A 11 -9.76 5.02 12.68
CA LEU A 11 -9.45 5.52 14.02
C LEU A 11 -10.70 5.67 14.89
N ILE A 12 -11.83 6.12 14.34
CA ILE A 12 -13.10 6.18 15.06
C ILE A 12 -13.49 4.78 15.54
N TRP A 13 -13.43 3.79 14.65
CA TRP A 13 -13.70 2.39 15.02
C TRP A 13 -12.71 1.87 16.07
N SER A 14 -11.41 2.19 15.91
CA SER A 14 -10.39 1.85 16.89
C SER A 14 -10.63 2.48 18.26
N ALA A 15 -11.05 3.75 18.30
CA ALA A 15 -11.35 4.46 19.53
C ALA A 15 -12.56 3.84 20.28
N MET A 16 -13.56 3.34 19.55
CA MET A 16 -14.69 2.64 20.14
C MET A 16 -14.27 1.32 20.83
N GLN A 17 -13.27 0.62 20.29
CA GLN A 17 -12.81 -0.67 20.84
C GLN A 17 -11.69 -0.51 21.87
N LEU A 18 -10.68 0.33 21.59
CA LEU A 18 -9.42 0.42 22.32
C LEU A 18 -9.32 1.69 23.20
N LYS A 19 -10.34 2.56 23.18
CA LYS A 19 -10.41 3.82 23.97
C LYS A 19 -9.11 4.64 23.85
N SER A 20 -8.44 4.92 24.98
CA SER A 20 -7.24 5.78 25.02
C SER A 20 -5.98 5.16 24.38
N GLN A 21 -5.93 3.85 24.15
CA GLN A 21 -4.77 3.17 23.60
C GLN A 21 -4.47 3.57 22.13
N VAL A 22 -5.44 4.16 21.44
CA VAL A 22 -5.27 4.70 20.08
C VAL A 22 -4.20 5.79 20.00
N LEU A 23 -3.98 6.53 21.10
CA LEU A 23 -3.01 7.62 21.18
C LEU A 23 -1.64 7.18 21.69
N ASP A 24 -1.49 5.94 22.14
CA ASP A 24 -0.25 5.46 22.77
C ASP A 24 0.96 5.49 21.82
N ILE A 25 0.71 5.40 20.49
CA ILE A 25 1.75 5.57 19.46
C ILE A 25 2.45 6.94 19.61
N TRP A 26 1.71 7.98 19.99
CA TRP A 26 2.19 9.36 20.08
C TRP A 26 2.77 9.71 21.44
N ARG A 27 2.64 8.87 22.46
CA ARG A 27 3.23 9.11 23.79
C ARG A 27 4.74 8.97 23.78
N ASP A 28 5.29 8.11 22.92
CA ASP A 28 6.74 7.91 22.79
C ASP A 28 7.28 8.67 21.59
N LYS A 29 8.04 9.76 21.87
CA LYS A 29 8.65 10.61 20.83
C LYS A 29 9.58 9.84 19.86
N LYS A 30 10.16 8.73 20.31
CA LYS A 30 11.02 7.88 19.46
C LYS A 30 10.27 7.27 18.28
N ASN A 31 8.94 7.16 18.38
CA ASN A 31 8.10 6.61 17.31
C ASN A 31 7.82 7.58 16.18
N TYR A 32 7.98 8.90 16.38
CA TYR A 32 7.53 9.92 15.44
C TYR A 32 8.20 9.76 14.07
N VAL A 33 9.53 9.71 14.04
CA VAL A 33 10.28 9.63 12.79
C VAL A 33 10.05 8.29 12.06
N PRO A 34 10.17 7.13 12.72
CA PRO A 34 9.90 5.85 12.05
C PRO A 34 8.45 5.70 11.58
N PHE A 35 7.49 6.26 12.33
CA PHE A 35 6.09 6.19 11.96
C PHE A 35 5.75 7.13 10.80
N LEU A 36 6.36 8.33 10.78
CA LEU A 36 6.25 9.24 9.64
C LEU A 36 6.90 8.62 8.38
N ALA A 37 8.04 7.94 8.53
CA ALA A 37 8.67 7.20 7.45
C ALA A 37 7.72 6.10 6.90
N TYR A 38 7.01 5.38 7.76
CA TYR A 38 5.99 4.42 7.32
C TYR A 38 4.87 5.09 6.53
N ALA A 39 4.33 6.22 7.00
CA ALA A 39 3.25 6.92 6.32
C ALA A 39 3.68 7.44 4.94
N ILE A 40 4.89 8.02 4.83
CA ILE A 40 5.39 8.64 3.59
C ILE A 40 5.97 7.58 2.65
N LEU A 41 6.96 6.79 3.10
CA LEU A 41 7.66 5.82 2.25
C LEU A 41 6.80 4.59 1.96
N GLY A 42 5.89 4.23 2.88
CA GLY A 42 4.93 3.15 2.69
C GLY A 42 3.66 3.64 1.99
N ILE A 43 2.67 4.07 2.76
CA ILE A 43 1.30 4.30 2.26
C ILE A 43 1.24 5.37 1.15
N PHE A 44 1.87 6.53 1.37
CA PHE A 44 1.84 7.61 0.37
C PHE A 44 2.57 7.21 -0.91
N SER A 45 3.80 6.66 -0.81
CA SER A 45 4.60 6.30 -2.00
C SER A 45 3.91 5.25 -2.87
N VAL A 46 3.26 4.24 -2.27
CA VAL A 46 2.48 3.24 -3.02
C VAL A 46 1.44 3.92 -3.89
N GLN A 47 0.65 4.82 -3.32
CA GLN A 47 -0.46 5.46 -4.02
C GLN A 47 0.03 6.48 -5.05
N TYR A 48 0.91 7.37 -4.64
CA TYR A 48 1.36 8.49 -5.47
C TYR A 48 2.13 8.02 -6.70
N PHE A 49 3.13 7.17 -6.51
CA PHE A 49 3.94 6.67 -7.61
C PHE A 49 3.19 5.67 -8.51
N PHE A 50 2.21 4.93 -7.96
CA PHE A 50 1.33 4.13 -8.79
C PHE A 50 0.52 4.98 -9.75
N TYR A 51 -0.13 6.04 -9.26
CA TYR A 51 -0.90 6.95 -10.11
C TYR A 51 -0.04 7.66 -11.15
N LEU A 52 1.16 8.12 -10.78
CA LEU A 52 2.12 8.67 -11.74
C LEU A 52 2.53 7.64 -12.80
N CYS A 53 2.74 6.40 -12.41
CA CYS A 53 3.04 5.33 -13.36
C CYS A 53 1.88 5.10 -14.34
N VAL A 54 0.64 5.12 -13.86
CA VAL A 54 -0.55 5.03 -14.72
C VAL A 54 -0.64 6.22 -15.69
N GLU A 55 -0.32 7.42 -15.22
CA GLU A 55 -0.32 8.64 -16.05
C GLU A 55 0.73 8.57 -17.17
N TYR A 56 1.94 8.06 -16.88
CA TYR A 56 3.02 7.95 -17.89
C TYR A 56 2.95 6.67 -18.74
N SER A 57 2.01 5.76 -18.45
CA SER A 57 1.84 4.51 -19.17
C SER A 57 0.37 4.07 -19.22
N ASN A 58 0.06 3.01 -18.50
CA ASN A 58 -1.29 2.51 -18.30
C ASN A 58 -1.39 1.70 -17.01
N ALA A 59 -2.61 1.35 -16.60
CA ALA A 59 -2.86 0.59 -15.36
C ALA A 59 -2.20 -0.81 -15.39
N ALA A 60 -2.16 -1.47 -16.55
CA ALA A 60 -1.54 -2.79 -16.70
C ALA A 60 -0.04 -2.73 -16.40
N THR A 61 0.68 -1.78 -17.03
CA THR A 61 2.11 -1.56 -16.79
C THR A 61 2.39 -1.19 -15.32
N ALA A 62 1.60 -0.28 -14.74
CA ALA A 62 1.76 0.13 -13.35
C ALA A 62 1.58 -1.07 -12.39
N THR A 63 0.58 -1.91 -12.64
CA THR A 63 0.32 -3.12 -11.85
C THR A 63 1.48 -4.11 -11.93
N ILE A 64 1.98 -4.41 -13.14
CA ILE A 64 3.11 -5.32 -13.33
C ILE A 64 4.35 -4.82 -12.58
N LEU A 65 4.68 -3.54 -12.72
CA LEU A 65 5.83 -2.95 -12.06
C LEU A 65 5.68 -2.96 -10.54
N GLN A 66 4.49 -2.68 -10.01
CA GLN A 66 4.23 -2.74 -8.56
C GLN A 66 4.38 -4.15 -8.00
N PHE A 67 4.02 -5.20 -8.77
CA PHE A 67 4.20 -6.60 -8.38
C PHE A 67 5.65 -7.10 -8.41
N ILE A 68 6.64 -6.24 -8.70
CA ILE A 68 8.06 -6.49 -8.41
C ILE A 68 8.35 -6.40 -6.90
N SER A 69 7.44 -5.86 -6.10
CA SER A 69 7.62 -5.65 -4.66
C SER A 69 8.08 -6.90 -3.87
N PRO A 70 7.67 -8.15 -4.15
CA PRO A 70 8.21 -9.32 -3.48
C PRO A 70 9.73 -9.47 -3.65
N VAL A 71 10.27 -9.07 -4.80
CA VAL A 71 11.73 -9.10 -5.05
C VAL A 71 12.42 -8.11 -4.10
N PHE A 72 11.89 -6.89 -3.94
CA PHE A 72 12.42 -5.92 -2.99
C PHE A 72 12.33 -6.41 -1.54
N ILE A 73 11.26 -7.12 -1.16
CA ILE A 73 11.12 -7.74 0.17
C ILE A 73 12.19 -8.82 0.38
N LEU A 74 12.45 -9.68 -0.62
CA LEU A 74 13.53 -10.67 -0.54
C LEU A 74 14.91 -10.02 -0.38
N PHE A 75 15.17 -8.97 -1.15
CA PHE A 75 16.41 -8.20 -1.09
C PHE A 75 16.58 -7.52 0.28
N TYR A 76 15.55 -6.88 0.80
CA TYR A 76 15.54 -6.28 2.13
C TYR A 76 15.81 -7.32 3.23
N ASN A 77 15.15 -8.48 3.19
CA ASN A 77 15.35 -9.56 4.13
C ASN A 77 16.81 -10.09 4.09
N ARG A 78 17.41 -10.11 2.91
CA ARG A 78 18.81 -10.50 2.75
C ARG A 78 19.77 -9.50 3.35
N LEU A 79 19.54 -8.20 3.13
CA LEU A 79 20.43 -7.14 3.60
C LEU A 79 20.30 -6.90 5.11
N VAL A 80 19.08 -6.78 5.62
CA VAL A 80 18.81 -6.37 7.01
C VAL A 80 18.84 -7.55 7.95
N TYR A 81 18.17 -8.64 7.60
CA TYR A 81 18.05 -9.83 8.46
C TYR A 81 19.05 -10.92 8.12
N GLN A 82 19.91 -10.72 7.10
CA GLN A 82 20.90 -11.70 6.61
C GLN A 82 20.28 -13.08 6.28
N LYS A 83 18.97 -13.16 6.11
CA LYS A 83 18.26 -14.38 5.76
C LYS A 83 18.38 -14.66 4.28
N ARG A 84 18.88 -15.85 3.93
CA ARG A 84 18.91 -16.29 2.54
C ARG A 84 17.50 -16.65 2.10
N ALA A 85 17.09 -16.17 0.91
CA ALA A 85 15.86 -16.61 0.29
C ALA A 85 15.95 -18.11 -0.03
N SER A 86 14.92 -18.86 0.29
CA SER A 86 14.85 -20.26 -0.14
C SER A 86 14.60 -20.32 -1.65
N LYS A 87 15.11 -21.39 -2.29
CA LYS A 87 14.86 -21.61 -3.72
C LYS A 87 13.36 -21.63 -4.05
N SER A 88 12.56 -22.21 -3.16
CA SER A 88 11.10 -22.24 -3.29
C SER A 88 10.50 -20.82 -3.25
N SER A 89 10.97 -19.95 -2.35
CA SER A 89 10.48 -18.56 -2.28
C SER A 89 10.76 -17.79 -3.56
N ILE A 90 11.96 -17.95 -4.13
CA ILE A 90 12.33 -17.32 -5.40
C ILE A 90 11.43 -17.86 -6.53
N PHE A 91 11.24 -19.17 -6.59
CA PHE A 91 10.37 -19.80 -7.59
C PHE A 91 8.93 -19.26 -7.51
N TYR A 92 8.32 -19.20 -6.33
CA TYR A 92 6.96 -18.67 -6.16
C TYR A 92 6.84 -17.20 -6.56
N VAL A 93 7.83 -16.39 -6.24
CA VAL A 93 7.86 -14.98 -6.67
C VAL A 93 7.90 -14.86 -8.19
N LEU A 94 8.76 -15.64 -8.86
CA LEU A 94 8.85 -15.63 -10.32
C LEU A 94 7.54 -16.10 -10.99
N VAL A 95 6.92 -17.16 -10.48
CA VAL A 95 5.64 -17.66 -11.00
C VAL A 95 4.54 -16.62 -10.81
N ALA A 96 4.47 -15.97 -9.63
CA ALA A 96 3.49 -14.92 -9.37
C ALA A 96 3.69 -13.71 -10.31
N MET A 97 4.94 -13.28 -10.53
CA MET A 97 5.24 -12.18 -11.46
C MET A 97 4.85 -12.52 -12.90
N LEU A 98 5.14 -13.74 -13.36
CA LEU A 98 4.71 -14.21 -14.68
C LEU A 98 3.19 -14.23 -14.82
N GLY A 99 2.48 -14.74 -13.80
CA GLY A 99 1.02 -14.73 -13.77
C GLY A 99 0.43 -13.34 -13.88
N VAL A 100 0.93 -12.37 -13.09
CA VAL A 100 0.50 -10.97 -13.15
C VAL A 100 0.79 -10.36 -14.53
N CYS A 101 1.98 -10.63 -15.08
CA CYS A 101 2.36 -10.12 -16.41
C CYS A 101 1.39 -10.64 -17.49
N LEU A 102 1.13 -11.93 -17.53
CA LEU A 102 0.21 -12.54 -18.49
C LEU A 102 -1.22 -12.00 -18.37
N MET A 103 -1.70 -11.82 -17.14
CA MET A 103 -3.04 -11.30 -16.89
C MET A 103 -3.18 -9.83 -17.28
N ALA A 104 -2.24 -8.99 -16.84
CA ALA A 104 -2.29 -7.55 -17.09
C ALA A 104 -2.12 -7.21 -18.58
N THR A 105 -1.39 -8.04 -19.32
CA THR A 105 -1.20 -7.86 -20.79
C THR A 105 -2.22 -8.64 -21.63
N LYS A 106 -3.04 -9.49 -21.02
CA LYS A 106 -3.92 -10.45 -21.74
C LYS A 106 -3.15 -11.30 -22.77
N GLY A 107 -1.86 -11.55 -22.49
CA GLY A 107 -0.95 -12.27 -23.37
C GLY A 107 -0.33 -11.42 -24.50
N ASP A 108 -0.69 -10.16 -24.63
CA ASP A 108 -0.13 -9.23 -25.64
C ASP A 108 0.83 -8.24 -24.97
N LEU A 109 2.13 -8.51 -25.10
CA LEU A 109 3.19 -7.66 -24.53
C LEU A 109 3.31 -6.30 -25.22
N SER A 110 2.72 -6.10 -26.40
CA SER A 110 2.73 -4.81 -27.10
C SER A 110 1.90 -3.74 -26.37
N GLN A 111 1.00 -4.16 -25.48
CA GLN A 111 0.21 -3.23 -24.64
C GLN A 111 1.02 -2.60 -23.50
N LEU A 112 2.26 -3.04 -23.27
CA LEU A 112 3.14 -2.44 -22.28
C LEU A 112 3.71 -1.13 -22.78
N SER A 113 3.20 -0.03 -22.28
CA SER A 113 3.76 1.29 -22.52
C SER A 113 4.91 1.57 -21.55
N MET A 114 6.14 1.27 -21.94
CA MET A 114 7.33 1.38 -21.10
C MET A 114 8.10 2.67 -21.36
N THR A 115 7.58 3.78 -20.84
CA THR A 115 8.38 5.01 -20.83
C THR A 115 9.41 4.97 -19.68
N PRO A 116 10.56 5.66 -19.78
CA PRO A 116 11.52 5.73 -18.67
C PRO A 116 10.90 6.25 -17.37
N LEU A 117 9.98 7.22 -17.46
CA LEU A 117 9.28 7.76 -16.31
C LEU A 117 8.31 6.73 -15.68
N ALA A 118 7.59 5.96 -16.51
CA ALA A 118 6.74 4.88 -16.03
C ALA A 118 7.55 3.80 -15.30
N LEU A 119 8.73 3.44 -15.83
CA LEU A 119 9.60 2.47 -15.17
C LEU A 119 10.06 2.96 -13.80
N VAL A 120 10.56 4.19 -13.71
CA VAL A 120 11.04 4.77 -12.44
C VAL A 120 9.89 4.87 -11.42
N THR A 121 8.76 5.44 -11.81
CA THR A 121 7.60 5.59 -10.91
C THR A 121 7.00 4.26 -10.49
N GLY A 122 6.91 3.27 -11.39
CA GLY A 122 6.47 1.92 -11.07
C GLY A 122 7.39 1.20 -10.07
N LEU A 123 8.71 1.31 -10.24
CA LEU A 123 9.68 0.75 -9.29
C LEU A 123 9.63 1.46 -7.94
N LEU A 124 9.46 2.78 -7.90
CA LEU A 124 9.26 3.54 -6.65
C LEU A 124 7.97 3.11 -5.94
N SER A 125 6.89 2.85 -6.69
CA SER A 125 5.66 2.27 -6.13
C SER A 125 5.90 0.89 -5.53
N ALA A 126 6.63 0.01 -6.22
CA ALA A 126 6.99 -1.32 -5.72
C ALA A 126 7.84 -1.26 -4.45
N MET A 127 8.80 -0.32 -4.37
CA MET A 127 9.54 -0.05 -3.13
C MET A 127 8.62 0.46 -2.02
N GLY A 128 7.66 1.30 -2.35
CA GLY A 128 6.62 1.76 -1.43
C GLY A 128 5.83 0.60 -0.83
N VAL A 129 5.44 -0.40 -1.64
CA VAL A 129 4.78 -1.62 -1.15
C VAL A 129 5.67 -2.38 -0.17
N MET A 130 6.96 -2.55 -0.46
CA MET A 130 7.90 -3.17 0.48
C MET A 130 7.90 -2.43 1.82
N PHE A 131 8.02 -1.10 1.82
CA PHE A 131 8.01 -0.30 3.05
C PHE A 131 6.67 -0.36 3.77
N ASN A 132 5.55 -0.34 3.03
CA ASN A 132 4.20 -0.44 3.57
C ASN A 132 3.95 -1.78 4.31
N VAL A 133 4.63 -2.84 3.90
CA VAL A 133 4.52 -4.17 4.52
C VAL A 133 5.49 -4.34 5.70
N ILE A 134 6.69 -3.78 5.61
CA ILE A 134 7.76 -4.03 6.60
C ILE A 134 7.73 -3.01 7.75
N LEU A 135 7.65 -1.72 7.46
CA LEU A 135 7.78 -0.66 8.47
C LEU A 135 6.70 -0.66 9.55
N PRO A 136 5.43 -0.97 9.27
CA PRO A 136 4.39 -0.95 10.31
C PRO A 136 4.44 -2.13 11.27
N GLN A 137 5.18 -3.21 10.99
CA GLN A 137 5.18 -4.43 11.81
C GLN A 137 5.54 -4.20 13.29
N PRO A 138 6.60 -3.44 13.64
CA PRO A 138 6.92 -3.16 15.04
C PRO A 138 5.79 -2.43 15.77
N PHE A 139 5.15 -1.47 15.09
CA PHE A 139 4.03 -0.69 15.63
C PHE A 139 2.79 -1.54 15.79
N ALA A 140 2.44 -2.34 14.77
CA ALA A 140 1.31 -3.24 14.80
C ALA A 140 1.40 -4.28 15.93
N LYS A 141 2.61 -4.78 16.22
CA LYS A 141 2.86 -5.69 17.36
C LYS A 141 2.73 -5.00 18.71
N ARG A 142 3.15 -3.73 18.83
CA ARG A 142 3.19 -2.99 20.08
C ARG A 142 1.88 -2.27 20.41
N TYR A 143 1.25 -1.66 19.41
CA TYR A 143 0.08 -0.78 19.58
C TYR A 143 -1.20 -1.33 18.91
N GLY A 144 -1.11 -2.49 18.25
CA GLY A 144 -2.21 -3.08 17.51
C GLY A 144 -2.27 -2.63 16.05
N PHE A 145 -2.99 -3.43 15.22
CA PHE A 145 -3.09 -3.20 13.79
C PHE A 145 -3.93 -1.98 13.45
N VAL A 146 -5.08 -1.84 14.10
CA VAL A 146 -6.08 -0.81 13.77
C VAL A 146 -5.53 0.60 13.99
N PRO A 147 -4.94 0.95 15.17
CA PRO A 147 -4.33 2.26 15.36
C PRO A 147 -3.18 2.54 14.39
N THR A 148 -2.34 1.53 14.12
CA THR A 148 -1.19 1.66 13.22
C THR A 148 -1.64 2.02 11.81
N VAL A 149 -2.63 1.29 11.27
CA VAL A 149 -3.17 1.56 9.92
C VAL A 149 -3.88 2.92 9.88
N GLY A 150 -4.73 3.21 10.86
CA GLY A 150 -5.52 4.44 10.88
C GLY A 150 -4.65 5.70 10.91
N TRP A 151 -3.68 5.77 11.81
CA TRP A 151 -2.74 6.90 11.87
C TRP A 151 -1.84 6.99 10.65
N GLY A 152 -1.36 5.85 10.12
CA GLY A 152 -0.59 5.81 8.90
C GLY A 152 -1.35 6.40 7.71
N MET A 153 -2.64 6.05 7.56
CA MET A 153 -3.50 6.58 6.51
C MET A 153 -3.77 8.09 6.67
N ILE A 154 -4.00 8.57 7.90
CA ILE A 154 -4.21 10.01 8.14
C ILE A 154 -2.96 10.79 7.77
N LEU A 155 -1.78 10.39 8.24
CA LEU A 155 -0.54 11.08 7.92
C LEU A 155 -0.23 11.06 6.42
N ALA A 156 -0.38 9.90 5.78
CA ALA A 156 -0.19 9.79 4.33
C ALA A 156 -1.19 10.64 3.55
N GLY A 157 -2.44 10.68 4.01
CA GLY A 157 -3.48 11.51 3.43
C GLY A 157 -3.25 13.00 3.61
N LEU A 158 -2.78 13.45 4.78
CA LEU A 158 -2.39 14.83 5.03
C LEU A 158 -1.21 15.23 4.14
N PHE A 159 -0.18 14.38 4.04
CA PHE A 159 0.95 14.63 3.17
C PHE A 159 0.54 14.69 1.69
N SER A 160 -0.37 13.81 1.25
CA SER A 160 -0.94 13.85 -0.11
C SER A 160 -1.68 15.16 -0.38
N ASN A 161 -2.42 15.68 0.60
CA ASN A 161 -3.15 16.95 0.46
C ASN A 161 -2.23 18.18 0.36
N VAL A 162 -1.02 18.11 0.91
CA VAL A 162 -0.01 19.17 0.74
C VAL A 162 0.49 19.24 -0.69
N LEU A 163 0.69 18.08 -1.34
CA LEU A 163 1.18 18.00 -2.72
C LEU A 163 0.09 18.23 -3.76
N SER A 164 -1.14 17.79 -3.48
CA SER A 164 -2.30 17.94 -4.36
C SER A 164 -3.49 18.40 -3.54
N PRO A 165 -3.66 19.73 -3.37
CA PRO A 165 -4.68 20.27 -2.49
C PRO A 165 -6.09 19.98 -2.97
N VAL A 166 -6.92 19.48 -2.08
CA VAL A 166 -8.30 19.07 -2.35
C VAL A 166 -9.21 20.23 -2.76
N TYR A 167 -8.90 21.46 -2.33
CA TYR A 167 -9.67 22.65 -2.70
C TYR A 167 -9.55 23.06 -4.18
N GLN A 168 -8.67 22.42 -4.95
CA GLN A 168 -8.53 22.62 -6.41
C GLN A 168 -9.42 21.67 -7.23
N LEU A 169 -10.45 21.06 -6.60
CA LEU A 169 -11.41 20.24 -7.32
C LEU A 169 -12.14 21.06 -8.37
N SER A 170 -12.09 20.59 -9.61
CA SER A 170 -12.75 21.23 -10.77
C SER A 170 -14.25 20.94 -10.84
N PHE A 171 -14.82 20.19 -9.91
CA PHE A 171 -16.24 19.84 -9.91
C PHE A 171 -16.87 20.01 -8.53
N THR A 172 -18.17 20.31 -8.49
CA THR A 172 -18.97 20.30 -7.27
C THR A 172 -19.38 18.85 -6.98
N PRO A 173 -19.00 18.29 -5.81
CA PRO A 173 -19.35 16.92 -5.48
C PRO A 173 -20.88 16.80 -5.26
N ASP A 174 -21.53 15.94 -6.06
CA ASP A 174 -22.91 15.51 -5.84
C ASP A 174 -22.99 14.48 -4.73
N ILE A 175 -24.21 14.31 -4.16
CA ILE A 175 -24.45 13.36 -3.05
C ILE A 175 -24.02 11.94 -3.40
N TRP A 176 -24.24 11.51 -4.64
CA TRP A 176 -23.81 10.21 -5.13
C TRP A 176 -22.29 10.05 -5.17
N SER A 177 -21.57 11.09 -5.60
CA SER A 177 -20.10 11.13 -5.60
C SER A 177 -19.54 11.02 -4.19
N ILE A 178 -20.15 11.69 -3.20
CA ILE A 178 -19.77 11.60 -1.80
C ILE A 178 -20.02 10.18 -1.26
N LEU A 179 -21.16 9.60 -1.56
CA LEU A 179 -21.53 8.25 -1.10
C LEU A 179 -20.61 7.18 -1.68
N ILE A 180 -20.29 7.27 -2.97
CA ILE A 180 -19.31 6.39 -3.64
C ILE A 180 -17.94 6.56 -3.02
N CYS A 181 -17.48 7.79 -2.76
CA CYS A 181 -16.20 8.05 -2.09
C CYS A 181 -16.13 7.41 -0.69
N LEU A 182 -17.22 7.47 0.08
CA LEU A 182 -17.30 6.84 1.40
C LEU A 182 -17.26 5.32 1.31
N ILE A 183 -17.98 4.71 0.37
CA ILE A 183 -17.94 3.25 0.13
C ILE A 183 -16.53 2.81 -0.25
N ILE A 184 -15.88 3.51 -1.18
CA ILE A 184 -14.49 3.20 -1.60
C ILE A 184 -13.51 3.43 -0.45
N ALA A 185 -13.70 4.49 0.35
CA ALA A 185 -12.84 4.75 1.50
C ALA A 185 -12.97 3.65 2.57
N PHE A 186 -14.17 3.16 2.83
CA PHE A 186 -14.41 2.11 3.82
C PHE A 186 -14.01 0.73 3.30
N PHE A 187 -14.67 0.22 2.26
CA PHE A 187 -14.43 -1.15 1.76
C PHE A 187 -13.14 -1.27 0.95
N GLY A 188 -12.92 -0.36 0.01
CA GLY A 188 -11.77 -0.41 -0.91
C GLY A 188 -10.46 0.05 -0.28
N THR A 189 -10.48 0.70 0.88
CA THR A 189 -9.25 1.21 1.48
C THR A 189 -9.11 0.77 2.94
N ALA A 190 -9.97 1.22 3.86
CA ALA A 190 -9.81 0.96 5.28
C ALA A 190 -9.85 -0.54 5.61
N PHE A 191 -10.87 -1.24 5.12
CA PHE A 191 -11.07 -2.67 5.34
C PHE A 191 -9.99 -3.52 4.66
N ALA A 192 -9.61 -3.18 3.42
CA ALA A 192 -8.54 -3.86 2.69
C ALA A 192 -7.19 -3.75 3.40
N PHE A 193 -6.81 -2.55 3.85
CA PHE A 193 -5.58 -2.35 4.62
C PHE A 193 -5.60 -3.07 5.97
N PHE A 194 -6.73 -3.06 6.66
CA PHE A 194 -6.88 -3.79 7.91
C PHE A 194 -6.66 -5.30 7.72
N ILE A 195 -7.29 -5.90 6.70
CA ILE A 195 -7.10 -7.33 6.40
C ILE A 195 -5.66 -7.62 6.00
N SER A 196 -5.05 -6.80 5.13
CA SER A 196 -3.65 -6.94 4.72
C SER A 196 -2.71 -6.94 5.92
N MET A 197 -2.88 -5.97 6.83
CA MET A 197 -2.05 -5.89 8.04
C MET A 197 -2.24 -7.08 8.95
N LYS A 198 -3.49 -7.53 9.14
CA LYS A 198 -3.78 -8.74 9.92
C LYS A 198 -3.14 -9.96 9.26
N ALA A 199 -3.21 -10.10 7.95
CA ALA A 199 -2.58 -11.19 7.22
C ALA A 199 -1.05 -11.20 7.41
N VAL A 200 -0.39 -10.04 7.33
CA VAL A 200 1.08 -9.91 7.56
C VAL A 200 1.48 -10.35 8.97
N SER A 201 0.57 -10.28 9.96
CA SER A 201 0.86 -10.78 11.31
C SER A 201 0.80 -12.30 11.45
N LEU A 202 0.04 -12.95 10.58
CA LEU A 202 -0.19 -14.40 10.63
C LEU A 202 0.79 -15.17 9.73
N VAL A 203 1.21 -14.54 8.63
CA VAL A 203 2.14 -15.14 7.68
C VAL A 203 3.28 -14.17 7.36
N SER A 204 4.33 -14.65 6.67
CA SER A 204 5.47 -13.78 6.34
C SER A 204 5.06 -12.69 5.34
N PRO A 205 5.71 -11.51 5.39
CA PRO A 205 5.48 -10.41 4.43
C PRO A 205 5.58 -10.84 2.98
N LEU A 206 6.51 -11.76 2.67
CA LEU A 206 6.68 -12.30 1.34
C LEU A 206 5.45 -13.09 0.87
N VAL A 207 4.89 -13.93 1.74
CA VAL A 207 3.69 -14.73 1.43
C VAL A 207 2.50 -13.81 1.15
N VAL A 208 2.29 -12.79 1.98
CA VAL A 208 1.22 -11.79 1.74
C VAL A 208 1.41 -11.10 0.40
N SER A 209 2.62 -10.67 0.08
CA SER A 209 2.93 -9.99 -1.18
C SER A 209 2.69 -10.89 -2.41
N VAL A 210 3.01 -12.18 -2.31
CA VAL A 210 2.75 -13.16 -3.39
C VAL A 210 1.25 -13.44 -3.54
N ILE A 211 0.53 -13.59 -2.42
CA ILE A 211 -0.93 -13.80 -2.45
C ILE A 211 -1.65 -12.57 -3.02
N SER A 212 -1.16 -11.36 -2.74
CA SER A 212 -1.70 -10.13 -3.33
C SER A 212 -1.58 -10.09 -4.85
N ALA A 213 -0.70 -10.91 -5.46
CA ALA A 213 -0.64 -11.09 -6.91
C ALA A 213 -1.93 -11.72 -7.51
N SER A 214 -2.84 -12.25 -6.67
CA SER A 214 -4.17 -12.68 -7.10
C SER A 214 -5.17 -11.53 -7.27
N GLU A 215 -4.82 -10.30 -6.87
CA GLU A 215 -5.69 -9.12 -6.98
C GLU A 215 -6.17 -8.86 -8.43
N PRO A 216 -5.33 -8.92 -9.47
CA PRO A 216 -5.79 -8.80 -10.84
C PRO A 216 -6.79 -9.88 -11.27
N LEU A 217 -6.72 -11.10 -10.67
CA LEU A 217 -7.69 -12.18 -10.93
C LEU A 217 -9.10 -11.81 -10.47
N SER A 218 -9.22 -11.08 -9.37
CA SER A 218 -10.52 -10.68 -8.83
C SER A 218 -11.09 -9.44 -9.50
N SER A 219 -10.27 -8.71 -10.27
CA SER A 219 -10.66 -7.48 -10.97
C SER A 219 -10.92 -7.69 -12.47
N ALA A 220 -10.65 -8.88 -13.01
CA ALA A 220 -10.90 -9.27 -14.40
C ALA A 220 -12.31 -9.84 -14.58
#